data_892d816b594ad379eaf7e181d1c5e472
#
_entry.id   892d816b594ad379eaf7e181d1c5e472
#
_cell.length_a   1.000
_cell.length_b   1.000
_cell.length_c   1.000
_cell.angle_alpha   90.00
_cell.angle_beta   90.00
_cell.angle_gamma   90.00
#
_symmetry.space_group_name_H-M   'P 1'
#
loop_
_entity.id
_entity.type
_entity.pdbx_description
1 polymer ?
#
loop_
_entity_poly.entity_id
_entity_poly.type
_entity_poly.pdbx_seq_one_letter_code
_entity_poly.pdbx_strand_id
1 'polypeptide(L)'
;SMEQEGLGAEARLIFITHEAREADVRATLRDLRELDAIHTIGSVLRAGIMLKMGTYGFIRIALPLLPYGAQKYAPWIGLLAAIAIVYAALACLAQKDLKRLIAFSSVGHMGFVMLGIATLTSIGINAAIFGMVAHGLITGMLFFCVGSLYDRYHTREIAEIGGGVMQKLPYLGGVFAFVAIASLGLPGLAGFWGEVMALLSSFSPAEPLSTPLFRAFMIAGGVGTILTAGYFLWMLQRVNMGTLPEKWKAEAFADVAAIEWVSWVPLLVGIVALGLFPGLLTDVTQEPVNSLLGLFGT
;
A
#
# COMPACT_ATOMS: atom_id res chain seq x y z
N SER A 1 17.44 20.73 -14.35
CA SER A 1 18.71 20.11 -14.67
C SER A 1 18.50 18.61 -14.92
N MET A 2 19.24 18.07 -15.84
CA MET A 2 19.20 16.66 -16.19
C MET A 2 20.58 16.10 -15.82
N GLU A 3 20.58 15.09 -14.99
CA GLU A 3 21.83 14.43 -14.55
C GLU A 3 21.77 12.96 -14.99
N GLN A 4 22.77 12.51 -15.68
CA GLN A 4 22.87 11.15 -16.18
C GLN A 4 23.95 10.41 -15.37
N GLU A 5 23.54 9.40 -14.62
CA GLU A 5 24.47 8.47 -13.95
C GLU A 5 24.48 7.12 -14.68
N GLY A 6 25.65 6.73 -15.15
CA GLY A 6 25.89 5.43 -15.79
C GLY A 6 26.20 5.51 -17.28
N LEU A 7 27.01 4.56 -17.77
CA LEU A 7 27.40 4.40 -19.18
C LEU A 7 26.90 3.04 -19.67
N GLY A 8 26.12 3.04 -20.77
CA GLY A 8 25.65 1.83 -21.44
C GLY A 8 24.14 1.58 -21.29
N ALA A 9 23.71 0.32 -21.40
CA ALA A 9 22.30 -0.08 -21.41
C ALA A 9 21.54 0.14 -20.07
N GLU A 10 22.22 0.59 -19.02
CA GLU A 10 21.67 0.83 -17.67
C GLU A 10 21.84 2.29 -17.20
N ALA A 11 21.60 3.26 -18.07
CA ALA A 11 21.66 4.67 -17.67
C ALA A 11 20.43 5.06 -16.82
N ARG A 12 20.64 5.61 -15.61
CA ARG A 12 19.61 6.26 -14.82
C ARG A 12 19.49 7.72 -15.24
N LEU A 13 18.27 8.13 -15.63
CA LEU A 13 17.93 9.52 -15.90
C LEU A 13 17.18 10.09 -14.71
N ILE A 14 17.77 11.05 -14.01
CA ILE A 14 17.14 11.79 -12.92
C ILE A 14 16.74 13.16 -13.47
N PHE A 15 15.42 13.41 -13.54
CA PHE A 15 14.89 14.72 -13.91
C PHE A 15 14.55 15.51 -12.65
N ILE A 16 15.26 16.60 -12.40
CA ILE A 16 14.92 17.57 -11.36
C ILE A 16 14.21 18.74 -12.07
N THR A 17 12.90 18.82 -11.95
CA THR A 17 12.11 19.91 -12.52
C THR A 17 11.89 21.01 -11.46
N HIS A 18 12.33 22.23 -11.75
CA HIS A 18 11.92 23.43 -11.05
C HIS A 18 10.87 24.10 -11.94
N GLU A 19 9.67 24.36 -11.40
CA GLU A 19 8.58 25.10 -12.06
C GLU A 19 8.26 24.64 -13.50
N ALA A 20 7.92 23.37 -13.69
CA ALA A 20 7.40 22.88 -14.97
C ALA A 20 5.87 22.99 -15.00
N ARG A 21 5.31 23.48 -16.12
CA ARG A 21 3.85 23.49 -16.33
C ARG A 21 3.35 22.04 -16.36
N GLU A 22 2.20 21.78 -15.77
CA GLU A 22 1.61 20.43 -15.71
C GLU A 22 1.45 19.79 -17.12
N ALA A 23 1.23 20.61 -18.15
CA ALA A 23 1.16 20.16 -19.55
C ALA A 23 2.51 19.62 -20.05
N ASP A 24 3.62 20.25 -19.69
CA ASP A 24 4.97 19.85 -20.12
C ASP A 24 5.41 18.58 -19.39
N VAL A 25 5.06 18.44 -18.11
CA VAL A 25 5.26 17.21 -17.35
C VAL A 25 4.44 16.06 -17.93
N ARG A 26 3.20 16.31 -18.35
CA ARG A 26 2.35 15.30 -19.01
C ARG A 26 2.87 14.89 -20.39
N ALA A 27 3.43 15.84 -21.17
CA ALA A 27 4.05 15.54 -22.45
C ALA A 27 5.28 14.68 -22.28
N THR A 28 6.22 15.09 -21.41
CA THR A 28 7.43 14.32 -21.09
C THR A 28 7.11 12.92 -20.55
N LEU A 29 6.09 12.80 -19.68
CA LEU A 29 5.64 11.50 -19.17
C LEU A 29 5.00 10.63 -20.26
N ARG A 30 4.44 11.24 -21.33
CA ARG A 30 3.90 10.52 -22.48
C ARG A 30 5.03 9.96 -23.33
N ASP A 31 6.02 10.78 -23.64
CA ASP A 31 7.21 10.40 -24.42
C ASP A 31 8.05 9.35 -23.70
N LEU A 32 8.19 9.47 -22.38
CA LEU A 32 8.85 8.46 -21.52
C LEU A 32 8.05 7.13 -21.45
N ARG A 33 6.73 7.16 -21.65
CA ARG A 33 5.90 5.95 -21.69
C ARG A 33 6.09 5.10 -22.95
N GLU A 34 6.61 5.68 -24.00
CA GLU A 34 6.93 4.96 -25.24
C GLU A 34 8.26 4.20 -25.17
N LEU A 35 9.04 4.43 -24.11
CA LEU A 35 10.26 3.66 -23.84
C LEU A 35 9.90 2.41 -23.02
N ASP A 36 10.04 1.22 -23.58
CA ASP A 36 9.70 -0.08 -22.98
C ASP A 36 10.24 -0.30 -21.56
N ALA A 37 11.36 0.35 -21.22
CA ALA A 37 12.00 0.26 -19.90
C ALA A 37 11.27 1.00 -18.77
N ILE A 38 10.29 1.90 -19.06
CA ILE A 38 9.71 2.84 -18.07
C ILE A 38 8.25 2.49 -17.71
N HIS A 39 7.65 1.52 -18.37
CA HIS A 39 6.22 1.18 -18.18
C HIS A 39 5.83 0.81 -16.75
N THR A 40 6.73 0.26 -15.96
CA THR A 40 6.43 -0.26 -14.62
C THR A 40 6.63 0.78 -13.51
N ILE A 41 7.63 1.63 -13.62
CA ILE A 41 8.04 2.57 -12.56
C ILE A 41 6.98 3.63 -12.25
N GLY A 42 6.33 4.20 -13.28
CA GLY A 42 5.36 5.29 -13.09
C GLY A 42 4.09 4.88 -12.31
N SER A 43 3.67 3.62 -12.41
CA SER A 43 2.50 3.12 -11.68
C SER A 43 2.82 2.76 -10.22
N VAL A 44 4.01 2.25 -9.96
CA VAL A 44 4.51 1.93 -8.61
C VAL A 44 4.67 3.21 -7.79
N LEU A 45 5.29 4.25 -8.36
CA LEU A 45 5.45 5.55 -7.71
C LEU A 45 4.10 6.21 -7.39
N ARG A 46 3.13 6.19 -8.31
CA ARG A 46 1.81 6.78 -8.06
C ARG A 46 1.05 6.06 -6.96
N ALA A 47 0.96 4.75 -7.02
CA ALA A 47 0.22 3.98 -6.02
C ALA A 47 0.99 3.84 -4.70
N GLY A 48 2.33 3.68 -4.76
CA GLY A 48 3.17 3.53 -3.59
C GLY A 48 3.33 4.80 -2.75
N ILE A 49 3.52 5.96 -3.38
CA ILE A 49 3.91 7.22 -2.71
C ILE A 49 2.78 8.24 -2.69
N MET A 50 2.11 8.51 -3.83
CA MET A 50 1.17 9.63 -3.92
C MET A 50 -0.08 9.45 -3.05
N LEU A 51 -0.55 8.22 -2.83
CA LEU A 51 -1.67 7.96 -1.93
C LEU A 51 -1.38 8.37 -0.48
N LYS A 52 -0.12 8.35 -0.06
CA LYS A 52 0.29 8.74 1.30
C LYS A 52 0.47 10.24 1.48
N MET A 53 0.61 11.00 0.40
CA MET A 53 0.74 12.46 0.50
C MET A 53 -0.49 13.12 1.14
N GLY A 54 -1.70 12.60 0.86
CA GLY A 54 -2.92 13.08 1.48
C GLY A 54 -2.93 12.81 2.99
N THR A 55 -2.70 11.58 3.40
CA THR A 55 -2.68 11.18 4.82
C THR A 55 -1.52 11.81 5.58
N TYR A 56 -0.35 11.95 4.95
CA TYR A 56 0.77 12.71 5.51
C TYR A 56 0.42 14.19 5.68
N GLY A 57 -0.26 14.80 4.70
CA GLY A 57 -0.75 16.17 4.79
C GLY A 57 -1.72 16.39 5.96
N PHE A 58 -2.57 15.41 6.27
CA PHE A 58 -3.39 15.46 7.49
C PHE A 58 -2.52 15.57 8.74
N ILE A 59 -1.55 14.67 8.93
CA ILE A 59 -0.70 14.65 10.13
C ILE A 59 0.20 15.89 10.19
N ARG A 60 0.85 16.25 9.07
CA ARG A 60 1.89 17.29 9.08
C ARG A 60 1.36 18.72 8.99
N ILE A 61 0.20 18.91 8.36
CA ILE A 61 -0.36 20.23 8.06
C ILE A 61 -1.69 20.44 8.76
N ALA A 62 -2.69 19.59 8.51
CA ALA A 62 -4.05 19.83 8.97
C ALA A 62 -4.18 19.77 10.50
N LEU A 63 -3.61 18.75 11.15
CA LEU A 63 -3.67 18.59 12.60
C LEU A 63 -2.97 19.75 13.34
N PRO A 64 -1.72 20.17 12.99
CA PRO A 64 -1.06 21.27 13.69
C PRO A 64 -1.71 22.62 13.46
N LEU A 65 -2.21 22.90 12.25
CA LEU A 65 -2.80 24.18 11.91
C LEU A 65 -4.24 24.36 12.42
N LEU A 66 -4.98 23.26 12.51
CA LEU A 66 -6.42 23.29 12.80
C LEU A 66 -6.79 22.27 13.90
N PRO A 67 -6.20 22.31 15.11
CA PRO A 67 -6.45 21.31 16.15
C PRO A 67 -7.93 21.25 16.55
N TYR A 68 -8.57 22.38 16.73
CA TYR A 68 -10.02 22.44 17.02
C TYR A 68 -10.87 21.86 15.87
N GLY A 69 -10.50 22.16 14.62
CA GLY A 69 -11.15 21.59 13.44
C GLY A 69 -10.98 20.08 13.38
N ALA A 70 -9.78 19.59 13.70
CA ALA A 70 -9.48 18.15 13.75
C ALA A 70 -10.36 17.43 14.76
N GLN A 71 -10.48 17.94 15.99
CA GLN A 71 -11.39 17.36 17.01
C GLN A 71 -12.85 17.38 16.56
N LYS A 72 -13.33 18.50 16.00
CA LYS A 72 -14.71 18.64 15.55
C LYS A 72 -15.07 17.67 14.42
N TYR A 73 -14.15 17.45 13.47
CA TYR A 73 -14.40 16.63 12.28
C TYR A 73 -13.88 15.20 12.41
N ALA A 74 -13.17 14.84 13.48
CA ALA A 74 -12.67 13.48 13.73
C ALA A 74 -13.75 12.39 13.60
N PRO A 75 -14.99 12.54 14.10
CA PRO A 75 -16.05 11.54 13.92
C PRO A 75 -16.42 11.32 12.46
N TRP A 76 -16.45 12.37 11.64
CA TRP A 76 -16.72 12.28 10.20
C TRP A 76 -15.58 11.64 9.43
N ILE A 77 -14.34 11.96 9.80
CA ILE A 77 -13.15 11.33 9.22
C ILE A 77 -13.14 9.84 9.57
N GLY A 78 -13.43 9.47 10.82
CA GLY A 78 -13.56 8.08 11.26
C GLY A 78 -14.67 7.32 10.53
N LEU A 79 -15.83 7.96 10.30
CA LEU A 79 -16.91 7.39 9.52
C LEU A 79 -16.51 7.11 8.07
N LEU A 80 -15.90 8.10 7.41
CA LEU A 80 -15.44 7.94 6.02
C LEU A 80 -14.35 6.87 5.93
N ALA A 81 -13.46 6.78 6.92
CA ALA A 81 -12.44 5.75 7.01
C ALA A 81 -13.06 4.35 7.13
N ALA A 82 -14.04 4.17 8.02
CA ALA A 82 -14.75 2.90 8.19
C ALA A 82 -15.51 2.49 6.90
N ILE A 83 -16.18 3.43 6.24
CA ILE A 83 -16.82 3.20 4.94
C ILE A 83 -15.77 2.79 3.89
N ALA A 84 -14.64 3.49 3.82
CA ALA A 84 -13.58 3.20 2.85
C ALA A 84 -13.02 1.79 3.04
N ILE A 85 -12.80 1.34 4.28
CA ILE A 85 -12.30 0.00 4.61
C ILE A 85 -13.26 -1.07 4.05
N VAL A 86 -14.53 -1.01 4.41
CA VAL A 86 -15.52 -2.02 4.02
C VAL A 86 -15.82 -1.95 2.52
N TYR A 87 -16.05 -0.74 2.00
CA TYR A 87 -16.37 -0.54 0.58
C TYR A 87 -15.24 -1.03 -0.32
N ALA A 88 -13.99 -0.67 -0.01
CA ALA A 88 -12.84 -1.07 -0.82
C ALA A 88 -12.65 -2.60 -0.81
N ALA A 89 -12.85 -3.25 0.33
CA ALA A 89 -12.75 -4.70 0.43
C ALA A 89 -13.81 -5.41 -0.42
N LEU A 90 -15.07 -4.94 -0.38
CA LEU A 90 -16.13 -5.45 -1.25
C LEU A 90 -15.85 -5.17 -2.74
N ALA A 91 -15.31 -3.98 -3.05
CA ALA A 91 -14.91 -3.65 -4.41
C ALA A 91 -13.79 -4.56 -4.92
N CYS A 92 -12.82 -4.95 -4.06
CA CYS A 92 -11.75 -5.91 -4.41
C CYS A 92 -12.32 -7.28 -4.80
N LEU A 93 -13.32 -7.79 -4.08
CA LEU A 93 -13.98 -9.06 -4.41
C LEU A 93 -14.65 -9.06 -5.79
N ALA A 94 -15.08 -7.89 -6.26
CA ALA A 94 -15.72 -7.74 -7.57
C ALA A 94 -14.73 -7.52 -8.73
N GLN A 95 -13.42 -7.35 -8.44
CA GLN A 95 -12.43 -7.05 -9.49
C GLN A 95 -12.07 -8.28 -10.33
N LYS A 96 -11.91 -8.05 -11.63
CA LYS A 96 -11.43 -9.04 -12.60
C LYS A 96 -9.99 -8.74 -13.05
N ASP A 97 -9.54 -7.50 -12.92
CA ASP A 97 -8.19 -7.03 -13.26
C ASP A 97 -7.33 -7.00 -11.99
N LEU A 98 -6.18 -7.70 -12.03
CA LEU A 98 -5.26 -7.85 -10.90
C LEU A 98 -4.70 -6.50 -10.42
N LYS A 99 -4.37 -5.60 -11.35
CA LYS A 99 -3.87 -4.26 -11.01
C LYS A 99 -4.94 -3.41 -10.33
N ARG A 100 -6.19 -3.50 -10.79
CA ARG A 100 -7.31 -2.79 -10.16
C ARG A 100 -7.62 -3.34 -8.78
N LEU A 101 -7.53 -4.65 -8.58
CA LEU A 101 -7.70 -5.27 -7.26
C LEU A 101 -6.72 -4.67 -6.25
N ILE A 102 -5.42 -4.63 -6.59
CA ILE A 102 -4.38 -4.03 -5.73
C ILE A 102 -4.61 -2.52 -5.54
N ALA A 103 -5.09 -1.80 -6.55
CA ALA A 103 -5.40 -0.38 -6.41
C ALA A 103 -6.55 -0.14 -5.43
N PHE A 104 -7.63 -0.93 -5.49
CA PHE A 104 -8.74 -0.85 -4.54
C PHE A 104 -8.34 -1.29 -3.13
N SER A 105 -7.48 -2.32 -2.98
CA SER A 105 -6.96 -2.71 -1.66
C SER A 105 -6.26 -1.55 -0.97
N SER A 106 -5.55 -0.71 -1.73
CA SER A 106 -4.90 0.49 -1.22
C SER A 106 -5.87 1.49 -0.59
N VAL A 107 -7.10 1.61 -1.11
CA VAL A 107 -8.13 2.48 -0.53
C VAL A 107 -8.53 1.95 0.86
N GLY A 108 -8.68 0.63 1.01
CA GLY A 108 -8.98 0.00 2.30
C GLY A 108 -7.88 0.24 3.34
N HIS A 109 -6.61 0.00 2.95
CA HIS A 109 -5.47 0.23 3.85
C HIS A 109 -5.32 1.71 4.25
N MET A 110 -5.56 2.66 3.31
CA MET A 110 -5.60 4.09 3.66
C MET A 110 -6.78 4.42 4.56
N GLY A 111 -7.87 3.65 4.53
CA GLY A 111 -8.94 3.72 5.50
C GLY A 111 -8.45 3.47 6.94
N PHE A 112 -7.64 2.43 7.17
CA PHE A 112 -7.03 2.19 8.50
C PHE A 112 -6.10 3.33 8.92
N VAL A 113 -5.30 3.87 7.99
CA VAL A 113 -4.46 5.05 8.25
C VAL A 113 -5.31 6.24 8.70
N MET A 114 -6.39 6.56 7.98
CA MET A 114 -7.29 7.66 8.32
C MET A 114 -8.07 7.40 9.61
N LEU A 115 -8.44 6.14 9.89
CA LEU A 115 -9.08 5.76 11.16
C LEU A 115 -8.14 6.02 12.34
N GLY A 116 -6.86 5.63 12.22
CA GLY A 116 -5.84 5.94 13.21
C GLY A 116 -5.69 7.45 13.47
N ILE A 117 -5.62 8.26 12.40
CA ILE A 117 -5.56 9.72 12.49
C ILE A 117 -6.79 10.27 13.23
N ALA A 118 -7.98 9.77 12.90
CA ALA A 118 -9.24 10.26 13.47
C ALA A 118 -9.37 10.02 14.98
N THR A 119 -8.63 9.06 15.57
CA THR A 119 -8.67 8.82 17.01
C THR A 119 -8.00 9.90 17.84
N LEU A 120 -7.13 10.72 17.24
CA LEU A 120 -6.31 11.78 17.87
C LEU A 120 -5.50 11.28 19.07
N THR A 121 -5.07 10.02 19.05
CA THR A 121 -4.23 9.39 20.08
C THR A 121 -2.81 9.16 19.59
N SER A 122 -1.85 9.06 20.51
CA SER A 122 -0.46 8.73 20.15
C SER A 122 -0.36 7.40 19.40
N ILE A 123 -1.09 6.38 19.86
CA ILE A 123 -1.15 5.08 19.20
C ILE A 123 -1.73 5.22 17.78
N GLY A 124 -2.82 5.99 17.61
CA GLY A 124 -3.47 6.17 16.31
C GLY A 124 -2.64 6.91 15.29
N ILE A 125 -1.94 7.98 15.71
CA ILE A 125 -1.05 8.73 14.82
C ILE A 125 0.18 7.87 14.43
N ASN A 126 0.78 7.15 15.39
CA ASN A 126 1.87 6.21 15.11
C ASN A 126 1.39 5.06 14.20
N ALA A 127 0.17 4.53 14.40
CA ALA A 127 -0.46 3.56 13.52
C ALA A 127 -0.55 4.07 12.08
N ALA A 128 -0.95 5.33 11.91
CA ALA A 128 -1.07 5.96 10.61
C ALA A 128 0.28 6.11 9.92
N ILE A 129 1.31 6.60 10.63
CA ILE A 129 2.67 6.73 10.09
C ILE A 129 3.23 5.35 9.71
N PHE A 130 3.09 4.38 10.60
CA PHE A 130 3.54 3.01 10.35
C PHE A 130 2.80 2.40 9.15
N GLY A 131 1.48 2.54 9.10
CA GLY A 131 0.64 2.06 8.01
C GLY A 131 1.02 2.68 6.66
N MET A 132 1.35 3.97 6.61
CA MET A 132 1.82 4.63 5.38
C MET A 132 3.12 4.01 4.87
N VAL A 133 4.11 3.79 5.74
CA VAL A 133 5.41 3.20 5.36
C VAL A 133 5.23 1.74 4.94
N ALA A 134 4.58 0.93 5.79
CA ALA A 134 4.33 -0.49 5.52
C ALA A 134 3.58 -0.71 4.20
N HIS A 135 2.50 0.03 4.00
CA HIS A 135 1.73 -0.04 2.76
C HIS A 135 2.57 0.42 1.54
N GLY A 136 3.47 1.40 1.70
CA GLY A 136 4.40 1.81 0.65
C GLY A 136 5.26 0.67 0.15
N LEU A 137 5.85 -0.08 1.07
CA LEU A 137 6.70 -1.24 0.77
C LEU A 137 5.88 -2.39 0.17
N ILE A 138 4.77 -2.78 0.82
CA ILE A 138 3.94 -3.91 0.43
C ILE A 138 3.27 -3.66 -0.92
N THR A 139 2.59 -2.53 -1.09
CA THR A 139 1.88 -2.23 -2.34
C THR A 139 2.84 -1.96 -3.48
N GLY A 140 3.98 -1.31 -3.21
CA GLY A 140 5.07 -1.17 -4.18
C GLY A 140 5.50 -2.53 -4.71
N MET A 141 5.74 -3.48 -3.82
CA MET A 141 6.14 -4.85 -4.18
C MET A 141 5.03 -5.60 -4.94
N LEU A 142 3.75 -5.47 -4.51
CA LEU A 142 2.62 -6.06 -5.24
C LEU A 142 2.53 -5.53 -6.69
N PHE A 143 2.74 -4.23 -6.89
CA PHE A 143 2.75 -3.66 -8.24
C PHE A 143 3.94 -4.12 -9.08
N PHE A 144 5.12 -4.34 -8.49
CA PHE A 144 6.23 -4.97 -9.18
C PHE A 144 5.87 -6.39 -9.63
N CYS A 145 5.30 -7.21 -8.73
CA CYS A 145 4.86 -8.56 -9.09
C CYS A 145 3.81 -8.56 -10.23
N VAL A 146 2.83 -7.64 -10.18
CA VAL A 146 1.82 -7.51 -11.25
C VAL A 146 2.45 -7.02 -12.56
N GLY A 147 3.44 -6.13 -12.50
CA GLY A 147 4.21 -5.73 -13.67
C GLY A 147 4.93 -6.92 -14.29
N SER A 148 5.69 -7.67 -13.50
CA SER A 148 6.40 -8.86 -13.95
C SER A 148 5.48 -9.96 -14.49
N LEU A 149 4.26 -10.11 -13.92
CA LEU A 149 3.23 -10.98 -14.48
C LEU A 149 2.76 -10.47 -15.85
N TYR A 150 2.51 -9.18 -15.97
CA TYR A 150 2.06 -8.57 -17.22
C TYR A 150 3.11 -8.70 -18.34
N ASP A 151 4.39 -8.51 -18.03
CA ASP A 151 5.49 -8.65 -19.00
C ASP A 151 5.59 -10.08 -19.57
N ARG A 152 5.12 -11.08 -18.82
CA ARG A 152 5.15 -12.50 -19.22
C ARG A 152 3.84 -12.97 -19.86
N TYR A 153 2.71 -12.60 -19.26
CA TYR A 153 1.39 -13.07 -19.70
C TYR A 153 0.68 -12.09 -20.66
N HIS A 154 1.16 -10.85 -20.81
CA HIS A 154 0.59 -9.77 -21.61
C HIS A 154 -0.89 -9.47 -21.31
N THR A 155 -1.36 -9.91 -20.14
CA THR A 155 -2.71 -9.65 -19.62
C THR A 155 -2.69 -9.40 -18.12
N ARG A 156 -3.71 -8.72 -17.62
CA ARG A 156 -3.94 -8.49 -16.18
C ARG A 156 -5.25 -9.09 -15.72
N GLU A 157 -6.01 -9.68 -16.65
CA GLU A 157 -7.26 -10.33 -16.30
C GLU A 157 -7.00 -11.64 -15.54
N ILE A 158 -7.54 -11.74 -14.32
CA ILE A 158 -7.35 -12.88 -13.43
C ILE A 158 -7.79 -14.19 -14.10
N ALA A 159 -8.90 -14.13 -14.86
CA ALA A 159 -9.41 -15.30 -15.58
C ALA A 159 -8.51 -15.74 -16.75
N GLU A 160 -7.80 -14.80 -17.38
CA GLU A 160 -6.90 -15.09 -18.50
C GLU A 160 -5.53 -15.59 -18.04
N ILE A 161 -4.97 -15.02 -16.96
CA ILE A 161 -3.77 -15.53 -16.30
C ILE A 161 -4.06 -16.98 -15.88
N GLY A 162 -5.20 -17.19 -15.24
CA GLY A 162 -5.59 -18.47 -14.69
C GLY A 162 -4.73 -18.88 -13.49
N GLY A 163 -4.88 -20.11 -13.03
CA GLY A 163 -4.10 -20.63 -11.91
C GLY A 163 -2.69 -21.10 -12.32
N GLY A 164 -1.91 -21.53 -11.31
CA GLY A 164 -0.64 -22.23 -11.53
C GLY A 164 0.57 -21.35 -11.79
N VAL A 165 0.51 -20.02 -11.50
CA VAL A 165 1.69 -19.15 -11.59
C VAL A 165 2.83 -19.70 -10.74
N MET A 166 2.56 -20.21 -9.54
CA MET A 166 3.59 -20.79 -8.68
C MET A 166 4.25 -22.06 -9.26
N GLN A 167 3.53 -22.80 -10.12
CA GLN A 167 4.10 -23.96 -10.80
C GLN A 167 4.99 -23.57 -11.99
N LYS A 168 4.62 -22.49 -12.69
CA LYS A 168 5.32 -22.03 -13.90
C LYS A 168 6.47 -21.07 -13.57
N LEU A 169 6.31 -20.22 -12.58
CA LEU A 169 7.20 -19.15 -12.15
C LEU A 169 7.34 -19.20 -10.62
N PRO A 170 8.05 -20.19 -10.05
CA PRO A 170 8.06 -20.45 -8.61
C PRO A 170 8.60 -19.27 -7.78
N TYR A 171 9.60 -18.55 -8.26
CA TYR A 171 10.13 -17.37 -7.55
C TYR A 171 9.14 -16.21 -7.58
N LEU A 172 8.61 -15.86 -8.74
CA LEU A 172 7.61 -14.80 -8.86
C LEU A 172 6.34 -15.13 -8.07
N GLY A 173 5.82 -16.35 -8.21
CA GLY A 173 4.65 -16.81 -7.48
C GLY A 173 4.88 -16.86 -5.97
N GLY A 174 6.06 -17.30 -5.53
CA GLY A 174 6.44 -17.29 -4.11
C GLY A 174 6.50 -15.89 -3.51
N VAL A 175 7.16 -14.95 -4.19
CA VAL A 175 7.23 -13.54 -3.76
C VAL A 175 5.84 -12.91 -3.78
N PHE A 176 5.05 -13.15 -4.82
CA PHE A 176 3.69 -12.62 -4.91
C PHE A 176 2.80 -13.13 -3.77
N ALA A 177 2.89 -14.42 -3.44
CA ALA A 177 2.17 -15.00 -2.29
C ALA A 177 2.64 -14.37 -0.97
N PHE A 178 3.96 -14.26 -0.75
CA PHE A 178 4.52 -13.66 0.45
C PHE A 178 4.02 -12.22 0.66
N VAL A 179 4.07 -11.40 -0.39
CA VAL A 179 3.68 -9.99 -0.30
C VAL A 179 2.16 -9.84 -0.14
N ALA A 180 1.35 -10.71 -0.78
CA ALA A 180 -0.08 -10.75 -0.56
C ALA A 180 -0.40 -11.10 0.91
N ILE A 181 0.30 -12.07 1.49
CA ILE A 181 0.18 -12.43 2.91
C ILE A 181 0.63 -11.27 3.82
N ALA A 182 1.67 -10.54 3.47
CA ALA A 182 2.06 -9.34 4.20
C ALA A 182 0.98 -8.25 4.17
N SER A 183 0.24 -8.16 3.07
CA SER A 183 -0.90 -7.23 2.92
C SER A 183 -2.14 -7.65 3.71
N LEU A 184 -2.29 -8.95 4.03
CA LEU A 184 -3.38 -9.42 4.91
C LEU A 184 -3.26 -8.95 6.35
N GLY A 185 -2.11 -8.38 6.74
CA GLY A 185 -1.83 -8.05 8.13
C GLY A 185 -1.44 -9.26 8.99
N LEU A 186 -0.67 -10.22 8.43
CA LEU A 186 -0.17 -11.33 9.22
C LEU A 186 0.84 -10.85 10.29
N PRO A 187 0.69 -11.26 11.58
CA PRO A 187 1.66 -10.95 12.61
C PRO A 187 3.09 -11.34 12.22
N GLY A 188 4.05 -10.45 12.48
CA GLY A 188 5.45 -10.62 12.06
C GLY A 188 5.79 -9.99 10.71
N LEU A 189 4.81 -9.45 9.97
CA LEU A 189 5.02 -8.69 8.75
C LEU A 189 4.53 -7.24 8.93
N ALA A 190 5.07 -6.32 8.14
CA ALA A 190 4.85 -4.89 8.33
C ALA A 190 3.37 -4.47 8.28
N GLY A 191 2.53 -5.13 7.48
CA GLY A 191 1.11 -4.80 7.35
C GLY A 191 0.32 -4.88 8.67
N PHE A 192 0.70 -5.79 9.55
CA PHE A 192 -0.01 -6.05 10.80
C PHE A 192 -0.05 -4.83 11.75
N TRP A 193 1.08 -4.19 11.98
CA TRP A 193 1.21 -3.17 13.02
C TRP A 193 0.36 -1.94 12.78
N GLY A 194 0.32 -1.44 11.53
CA GLY A 194 -0.48 -0.27 11.18
C GLY A 194 -1.98 -0.51 11.42
N GLU A 195 -2.49 -1.68 11.05
CA GLU A 195 -3.91 -2.02 11.19
C GLU A 195 -4.30 -2.29 12.64
N VAL A 196 -3.54 -3.13 13.35
CA VAL A 196 -3.87 -3.48 14.74
C VAL A 196 -3.79 -2.27 15.66
N MET A 197 -2.78 -1.41 15.51
CA MET A 197 -2.69 -0.19 16.30
C MET A 197 -3.82 0.80 15.98
N ALA A 198 -4.27 0.89 14.71
CA ALA A 198 -5.42 1.72 14.35
C ALA A 198 -6.72 1.21 14.99
N LEU A 199 -6.92 -0.10 15.03
CA LEU A 199 -8.06 -0.71 15.74
C LEU A 199 -7.98 -0.49 17.24
N LEU A 200 -6.81 -0.71 17.86
CA LEU A 200 -6.60 -0.48 19.30
C LEU A 200 -6.82 0.97 19.70
N SER A 201 -6.34 1.92 18.89
CA SER A 201 -6.58 3.35 19.14
C SER A 201 -8.05 3.72 19.05
N SER A 202 -8.80 3.05 18.17
CA SER A 202 -10.25 3.27 18.03
C SER A 202 -11.05 2.69 19.20
N PHE A 203 -10.51 1.73 19.97
CA PHE A 203 -11.13 1.24 21.20
C PHE A 203 -11.14 2.30 22.30
N SER A 204 -10.11 3.13 22.38
CA SER A 204 -9.95 4.23 23.35
C SER A 204 -9.48 5.51 22.64
N PRO A 205 -10.39 6.22 21.94
CA PRO A 205 -10.09 7.48 21.27
C PRO A 205 -9.78 8.58 22.32
N ALA A 206 -9.13 9.67 21.87
CA ALA A 206 -8.88 10.83 22.72
C ALA A 206 -10.18 11.52 23.16
N GLU A 207 -10.18 12.12 24.35
CA GLU A 207 -11.26 13.01 24.76
C GLU A 207 -11.25 14.32 23.94
N PRO A 208 -12.41 14.90 23.60
CA PRO A 208 -13.80 14.54 23.99
C PRO A 208 -14.51 13.63 22.97
N LEU A 209 -13.81 12.78 22.21
CA LEU A 209 -14.41 11.94 21.17
C LEU A 209 -15.31 10.84 21.77
N SER A 210 -16.39 10.52 21.05
CA SER A 210 -17.36 9.50 21.48
C SER A 210 -16.79 8.09 21.39
N THR A 211 -16.43 7.50 22.51
CA THR A 211 -15.91 6.12 22.60
C THR A 211 -16.84 5.07 21.97
N PRO A 212 -18.19 5.08 22.20
CA PRO A 212 -19.07 4.11 21.55
C PRO A 212 -19.04 4.19 20.02
N LEU A 213 -18.94 5.41 19.47
CA LEU A 213 -18.90 5.62 18.04
C LEU A 213 -17.60 5.07 17.43
N PHE A 214 -16.45 5.37 18.05
CA PHE A 214 -15.16 4.88 17.57
C PHE A 214 -15.02 3.36 17.73
N ARG A 215 -15.63 2.75 18.75
CA ARG A 215 -15.74 1.29 18.86
C ARG A 215 -16.58 0.68 17.75
N ALA A 216 -17.63 1.35 17.28
CA ALA A 216 -18.36 0.92 16.10
C ALA A 216 -17.47 0.97 14.83
N PHE A 217 -16.66 2.01 14.67
CA PHE A 217 -15.66 2.09 13.58
C PHE A 217 -14.59 0.99 13.69
N MET A 218 -14.14 0.67 14.90
CA MET A 218 -13.25 -0.45 15.15
C MET A 218 -13.86 -1.78 14.70
N ILE A 219 -15.12 -2.03 15.01
CA ILE A 219 -15.83 -3.25 14.57
C ILE A 219 -15.91 -3.29 13.04
N ALA A 220 -16.25 -2.17 12.38
CA ALA A 220 -16.26 -2.07 10.94
C ALA A 220 -14.86 -2.33 10.34
N GLY A 221 -13.81 -1.79 10.97
CA GLY A 221 -12.42 -2.08 10.60
C GLY A 221 -12.08 -3.56 10.73
N GLY A 222 -12.47 -4.21 11.83
CA GLY A 222 -12.26 -5.65 12.04
C GLY A 222 -12.96 -6.50 10.97
N VAL A 223 -14.19 -6.16 10.59
CA VAL A 223 -14.88 -6.79 9.46
C VAL A 223 -14.10 -6.56 8.17
N GLY A 224 -13.58 -5.35 7.97
CA GLY A 224 -12.73 -5.03 6.82
C GLY A 224 -11.46 -5.87 6.74
N THR A 225 -10.79 -6.12 7.86
CA THR A 225 -9.60 -7.01 7.93
C THR A 225 -9.95 -8.43 7.48
N ILE A 226 -11.09 -8.98 7.92
CA ILE A 226 -11.57 -10.31 7.50
C ILE A 226 -11.84 -10.33 5.98
N LEU A 227 -12.48 -9.29 5.46
CA LEU A 227 -12.74 -9.17 4.02
C LEU A 227 -11.42 -9.01 3.23
N THR A 228 -10.44 -8.29 3.78
CA THR A 228 -9.09 -8.15 3.19
C THR A 228 -8.41 -9.51 3.06
N ALA A 229 -8.44 -10.30 4.12
CA ALA A 229 -7.97 -11.69 4.05
C ALA A 229 -8.72 -12.48 2.97
N GLY A 230 -10.04 -12.35 2.93
CA GLY A 230 -10.88 -13.03 1.96
C GLY A 230 -10.49 -12.76 0.52
N TYR A 231 -10.38 -11.49 0.09
CA TYR A 231 -10.08 -11.18 -1.31
C TYR A 231 -8.62 -11.48 -1.72
N PHE A 232 -7.64 -11.33 -0.81
CA PHE A 232 -6.27 -11.69 -1.14
C PHE A 232 -6.08 -13.21 -1.24
N LEU A 233 -6.65 -13.99 -0.33
CA LEU A 233 -6.61 -15.45 -0.41
C LEU A 233 -7.34 -15.97 -1.67
N TRP A 234 -8.48 -15.37 -1.98
CA TRP A 234 -9.21 -15.67 -3.21
C TRP A 234 -8.40 -15.30 -4.48
N MET A 235 -7.68 -14.17 -4.46
CA MET A 235 -6.78 -13.78 -5.54
C MET A 235 -5.63 -14.80 -5.69
N LEU A 236 -4.97 -15.18 -4.58
CA LEU A 236 -3.90 -16.18 -4.60
C LEU A 236 -4.38 -17.54 -5.09
N GLN A 237 -5.57 -17.96 -4.70
CA GLN A 237 -6.16 -19.21 -5.18
C GLN A 237 -6.34 -19.20 -6.70
N ARG A 238 -6.77 -18.09 -7.26
CA ARG A 238 -7.08 -17.96 -8.69
C ARG A 238 -5.86 -17.73 -9.58
N VAL A 239 -4.83 -17.06 -9.07
CA VAL A 239 -3.65 -16.69 -9.86
C VAL A 239 -2.49 -17.63 -9.57
N ASN A 240 -2.19 -17.85 -8.30
CA ASN A 240 -0.99 -18.57 -7.89
C ASN A 240 -1.18 -20.09 -7.81
N MET A 241 -2.34 -20.50 -7.31
CA MET A 241 -2.67 -21.91 -7.10
C MET A 241 -3.53 -22.44 -8.25
N GLY A 242 -3.76 -23.76 -8.24
CA GLY A 242 -4.57 -24.41 -9.26
C GLY A 242 -3.77 -24.92 -10.46
N THR A 243 -4.47 -25.28 -11.53
CA THR A 243 -3.88 -25.84 -12.75
C THR A 243 -3.54 -24.74 -13.75
N LEU A 244 -2.35 -24.82 -14.33
CA LEU A 244 -1.94 -23.93 -15.40
C LEU A 244 -2.84 -24.11 -16.63
N PRO A 245 -3.43 -23.04 -17.21
CA PRO A 245 -4.19 -23.11 -18.45
C PRO A 245 -3.37 -23.71 -19.60
N GLU A 246 -4.00 -24.48 -20.48
CA GLU A 246 -3.32 -25.14 -21.61
C GLU A 246 -2.53 -24.17 -22.48
N LYS A 247 -3.08 -22.97 -22.72
CA LYS A 247 -2.44 -21.92 -23.54
C LYS A 247 -1.06 -21.52 -23.02
N TRP A 248 -0.82 -21.61 -21.70
CA TRP A 248 0.44 -21.21 -21.07
C TRP A 248 1.41 -22.36 -20.83
N LYS A 249 0.99 -23.61 -21.03
CA LYS A 249 1.86 -24.79 -20.83
C LYS A 249 3.04 -24.82 -21.81
N ALA A 250 2.78 -24.49 -23.05
CA ALA A 250 3.78 -24.50 -24.12
C ALA A 250 4.70 -23.27 -24.11
N GLU A 251 4.28 -22.16 -23.52
CA GLU A 251 5.06 -20.92 -23.47
C GLU A 251 6.28 -21.08 -22.56
N ALA A 252 7.43 -20.61 -23.00
CA ALA A 252 8.67 -20.62 -22.22
C ALA A 252 8.85 -19.26 -21.55
N PHE A 253 8.42 -19.13 -20.29
CA PHE A 253 8.65 -17.94 -19.50
C PHE A 253 9.95 -18.05 -18.70
N ALA A 254 10.79 -17.01 -18.73
CA ALA A 254 11.87 -16.86 -17.76
C ALA A 254 11.26 -16.42 -16.42
N ASP A 255 11.67 -17.05 -15.31
CA ASP A 255 11.29 -16.61 -13.97
C ASP A 255 12.00 -15.30 -13.62
N VAL A 256 12.03 -14.88 -12.38
CA VAL A 256 12.54 -13.60 -11.93
C VAL A 256 13.98 -13.36 -12.40
N ALA A 257 14.22 -12.25 -13.10
CA ALA A 257 15.55 -11.85 -13.56
C ALA A 257 16.36 -11.20 -12.41
N ALA A 258 17.70 -11.18 -12.55
CA ALA A 258 18.57 -10.58 -11.54
C ALA A 258 18.24 -9.12 -11.26
N ILE A 259 17.89 -8.33 -12.28
CA ILE A 259 17.52 -6.93 -12.14
C ILE A 259 16.22 -6.74 -11.33
N GLU A 260 15.24 -7.65 -11.46
CA GLU A 260 14.03 -7.64 -10.67
C GLU A 260 14.37 -7.88 -9.19
N TRP A 261 15.26 -8.83 -8.87
CA TRP A 261 15.71 -9.10 -7.51
C TRP A 261 16.40 -7.88 -6.86
N VAL A 262 17.23 -7.16 -7.60
CA VAL A 262 17.87 -5.93 -7.09
C VAL A 262 16.82 -4.91 -6.62
N SER A 263 15.72 -4.80 -7.35
CA SER A 263 14.62 -3.90 -7.00
C SER A 263 13.74 -4.42 -5.86
N TRP A 264 13.56 -5.74 -5.75
CA TRP A 264 12.61 -6.38 -4.83
C TRP A 264 13.17 -6.63 -3.44
N VAL A 265 14.44 -7.07 -3.36
CA VAL A 265 15.08 -7.44 -2.09
C VAL A 265 15.02 -6.33 -1.04
N PRO A 266 15.31 -5.05 -1.33
CA PRO A 266 15.20 -3.99 -0.34
C PRO A 266 13.78 -3.84 0.24
N LEU A 267 12.75 -3.99 -0.61
CA LEU A 267 11.36 -3.91 -0.18
C LEU A 267 10.97 -5.11 0.68
N LEU A 268 11.35 -6.32 0.27
CA LEU A 268 11.09 -7.55 1.01
C LEU A 268 11.78 -7.54 2.39
N VAL A 269 13.04 -7.10 2.44
CA VAL A 269 13.77 -6.93 3.70
C VAL A 269 13.08 -5.90 4.59
N GLY A 270 12.64 -4.75 4.02
CA GLY A 270 11.89 -3.73 4.77
C GLY A 270 10.57 -4.26 5.34
N ILE A 271 9.82 -5.08 4.58
CA ILE A 271 8.57 -5.70 5.05
C ILE A 271 8.80 -6.61 6.26
N VAL A 272 9.85 -7.43 6.21
CA VAL A 272 10.20 -8.34 7.31
C VAL A 272 10.78 -7.57 8.50
N ALA A 273 11.71 -6.66 8.26
CA ALA A 273 12.37 -5.89 9.31
C ALA A 273 11.38 -5.07 10.13
N LEU A 274 10.47 -4.33 9.48
CA LEU A 274 9.42 -3.58 10.16
C LEU A 274 8.37 -4.49 10.80
N GLY A 275 8.14 -5.67 10.25
CA GLY A 275 7.22 -6.64 10.84
C GLY A 275 7.73 -7.22 12.15
N LEU A 276 9.01 -7.56 12.20
CA LEU A 276 9.65 -8.15 13.39
C LEU A 276 10.11 -7.09 14.40
N PHE A 277 10.53 -5.92 13.93
CA PHE A 277 11.09 -4.85 14.75
C PHE A 277 10.34 -3.52 14.51
N PRO A 278 9.06 -3.41 14.94
CA PRO A 278 8.27 -2.18 14.73
C PRO A 278 8.89 -0.96 15.40
N GLY A 279 9.68 -1.13 16.47
CA GLY A 279 10.44 -0.09 17.14
C GLY A 279 11.35 0.71 16.21
N LEU A 280 11.85 0.12 15.11
CA LEU A 280 12.66 0.83 14.13
C LEU A 280 11.96 2.10 13.58
N LEU A 281 10.64 2.10 13.56
CA LEU A 281 9.86 3.25 13.10
C LEU A 281 9.14 3.94 14.26
N THR A 282 8.49 3.19 15.18
CA THR A 282 7.70 3.78 16.26
C THR A 282 8.53 4.55 17.26
N ASP A 283 9.75 4.12 17.57
CA ASP A 283 10.62 4.82 18.54
C ASP A 283 11.06 6.19 18.00
N VAL A 284 11.29 6.30 16.69
CA VAL A 284 11.66 7.56 16.03
C VAL A 284 10.48 8.53 15.92
N THR A 285 9.24 8.00 15.80
CA THR A 285 8.05 8.83 15.60
C THR A 285 7.34 9.20 16.90
N GLN A 286 7.61 8.51 18.00
CA GLN A 286 6.91 8.69 19.27
C GLN A 286 7.01 10.13 19.82
N GLU A 287 8.20 10.70 19.86
CA GLU A 287 8.43 12.04 20.39
C GLU A 287 7.81 13.14 19.53
N PRO A 288 7.99 13.18 18.18
CA PRO A 288 7.27 14.08 17.32
C PRO A 288 5.75 13.96 17.41
N VAL A 289 5.21 12.76 17.56
CA VAL A 289 3.77 12.53 17.71
C VAL A 289 3.25 13.07 19.03
N ASN A 290 3.96 12.86 20.14
CA ASN A 290 3.58 13.40 21.43
C ASN A 290 3.63 14.95 21.42
N SER A 291 4.63 15.55 20.77
CA SER A 291 4.70 16.99 20.59
C SER A 291 3.53 17.54 19.76
N LEU A 292 3.11 16.82 18.71
CA LEU A 292 1.92 17.16 17.93
C LEU A 292 0.65 17.12 18.80
N LEU A 293 0.48 16.08 19.60
CA LEU A 293 -0.71 15.90 20.43
C LEU A 293 -0.78 16.92 21.57
N GLY A 294 0.34 17.42 22.06
CA GLY A 294 0.38 18.53 23.01
C GLY A 294 -0.36 19.79 22.54
N LEU A 295 -0.56 19.98 21.21
CA LEU A 295 -1.35 21.06 20.65
C LEU A 295 -2.86 20.92 20.91
N PHE A 296 -3.33 19.75 21.27
CA PHE A 296 -4.74 19.45 21.55
C PHE A 296 -5.11 19.65 23.02
N GLY A 297 -4.15 20.01 23.88
CA GLY A 297 -4.38 20.29 25.30
C GLY A 297 -4.66 19.02 26.13
N THR A 298 -4.18 17.89 25.66
CA THR A 298 -4.26 16.57 26.37
C THR A 298 -2.95 16.25 27.08
#